data_609ff7d120e568c6c21fe08c76e5f6d9
#
_entry.id   609ff7d120e568c6c21fe08c76e5f6d9
#
_cell.length_a   1.000
_cell.length_b   1.000
_cell.length_c   1.000
_cell.angle_alpha   90.00
_cell.angle_beta   90.00
_cell.angle_gamma   90.00
#
_symmetry.space_group_name_H-M   'P 1'
#
loop_
_entity.id
_entity.type
_entity.pdbx_description
1 polymer ?
#
loop_
_entity_poly.entity_id
_entity_poly.type
_entity_poly.pdbx_seq_one_letter_code
_entity_poly.pdbx_strand_id
1 'polypeptide(L)'
;IVNAPGSGVADDKAGYSFVPKMIEFYLGEKSKLRQVKTYLCAFDKDKKYVLENMNKIVLKPVNESGGYGIMIGPNASKKEINEYKLKIIANPRNFVAQPLIKLSTTPTLIKNSIQPRHIDLRPFILSGKKIFVTKGGLTRVALKKGSTIVNSSQGGGSKYTWIIH
;
A
#
# COMPACT_ATOMS: atom_id res chain seq x y z
N ILE A 1 -18.32 -17.58 -3.39
CA ILE A 1 -17.15 -16.77 -3.79
C ILE A 1 -17.66 -15.37 -4.12
N VAL A 2 -17.14 -14.37 -3.46
CA VAL A 2 -17.57 -12.96 -3.66
C VAL A 2 -16.90 -12.36 -4.90
N ASN A 3 -15.65 -12.70 -5.17
CA ASN A 3 -14.91 -12.20 -6.32
C ASN A 3 -14.98 -13.20 -7.48
N ALA A 4 -15.14 -12.67 -8.70
CA ALA A 4 -15.11 -13.50 -9.89
C ALA A 4 -13.71 -14.09 -10.16
N PRO A 5 -13.59 -15.26 -10.78
CA PRO A 5 -12.31 -15.74 -11.30
C PRO A 5 -11.67 -14.70 -12.22
N GLY A 6 -10.34 -14.52 -12.11
CA GLY A 6 -9.61 -13.53 -12.91
C GLY A 6 -9.59 -12.11 -12.34
N SER A 7 -10.26 -11.82 -11.21
CA SER A 7 -10.25 -10.49 -10.57
C SER A 7 -8.89 -10.11 -9.95
N GLY A 8 -7.89 -10.98 -9.99
CA GLY A 8 -6.54 -10.71 -9.46
C GLY A 8 -5.83 -9.52 -10.11
N VAL A 9 -6.23 -9.12 -11.33
CA VAL A 9 -5.73 -7.91 -11.97
C VAL A 9 -6.04 -6.64 -11.18
N ALA A 10 -7.14 -6.64 -10.42
CA ALA A 10 -7.52 -5.53 -9.56
C ALA A 10 -6.63 -5.42 -8.30
N ASP A 11 -5.93 -6.49 -7.95
CA ASP A 11 -4.99 -6.56 -6.81
C ASP A 11 -3.54 -6.24 -7.22
N ASP A 12 -3.29 -6.14 -8.52
CA ASP A 12 -1.98 -5.80 -9.09
C ASP A 12 -1.61 -4.34 -8.79
N LYS A 13 -0.47 -4.12 -8.12
CA LYS A 13 -0.01 -2.78 -7.73
C LYS A 13 0.41 -1.91 -8.91
N ALA A 14 0.77 -2.51 -10.05
CA ALA A 14 1.01 -1.76 -11.27
C ALA A 14 -0.32 -1.33 -11.90
N GLY A 15 -1.33 -2.23 -11.96
CA GLY A 15 -2.68 -1.93 -12.39
C GLY A 15 -3.31 -0.76 -11.62
N TYR A 16 -3.15 -0.76 -10.30
CA TYR A 16 -3.60 0.32 -9.43
C TYR A 16 -3.12 1.71 -9.88
N SER A 17 -1.91 1.84 -10.39
CA SER A 17 -1.35 3.15 -10.80
C SER A 17 -2.09 3.79 -11.98
N PHE A 18 -2.81 2.99 -12.77
CA PHE A 18 -3.58 3.47 -13.92
C PHE A 18 -5.01 3.88 -13.57
N VAL A 19 -5.52 3.54 -12.38
CA VAL A 19 -6.92 3.80 -12.00
C VAL A 19 -7.34 5.27 -12.20
N PRO A 20 -6.57 6.31 -11.84
CA PRO A 20 -6.99 7.69 -12.11
C PRO A 20 -7.16 7.99 -13.60
N LYS A 21 -6.27 7.47 -14.44
CA LYS A 21 -6.37 7.63 -15.91
C LYS A 21 -7.55 6.86 -16.47
N MET A 22 -7.87 5.70 -15.91
CA MET A 22 -9.05 4.92 -16.29
C MET A 22 -10.34 5.65 -15.92
N ILE A 23 -10.41 6.26 -14.74
CA ILE A 23 -11.55 7.10 -14.33
C ILE A 23 -11.72 8.26 -15.31
N GLU A 24 -10.65 8.96 -15.62
CA GLU A 24 -10.69 10.08 -16.57
C GLU A 24 -11.13 9.63 -17.96
N PHE A 25 -10.58 8.51 -18.45
CA PHE A 25 -10.89 7.99 -19.78
C PHE A 25 -12.32 7.47 -19.93
N TYR A 26 -12.80 6.67 -18.96
CA TYR A 26 -14.11 6.04 -19.06
C TYR A 26 -15.27 6.88 -18.55
N LEU A 27 -15.03 7.75 -17.56
CA LEU A 27 -16.06 8.53 -16.88
C LEU A 27 -15.99 10.02 -17.18
N GLY A 28 -14.91 10.51 -17.79
CA GLY A 28 -14.66 11.95 -18.01
C GLY A 28 -14.47 12.72 -16.71
N GLU A 29 -14.21 12.04 -15.59
CA GLU A 29 -14.12 12.62 -14.25
C GLU A 29 -12.68 12.56 -13.71
N LYS A 30 -12.34 13.47 -12.81
CA LYS A 30 -11.11 13.35 -12.03
C LYS A 30 -11.30 12.43 -10.82
N SER A 31 -10.30 11.63 -10.51
CA SER A 31 -10.32 10.80 -9.30
C SER A 31 -10.56 11.65 -8.05
N LYS A 32 -11.59 11.32 -7.27
CA LYS A 32 -11.94 11.98 -5.99
C LYS A 32 -10.96 11.63 -4.89
N LEU A 33 -10.44 10.40 -4.89
CA LEU A 33 -9.45 9.95 -3.91
C LEU A 33 -8.04 10.18 -4.45
N ARG A 34 -7.19 10.78 -3.64
CA ARG A 34 -5.77 10.94 -3.97
C ARG A 34 -5.09 9.59 -3.94
N GLN A 35 -4.34 9.29 -4.99
CA GLN A 35 -3.48 8.12 -5.01
C GLN A 35 -2.04 8.47 -4.64
N VAL A 36 -1.37 7.51 -4.04
CA VAL A 36 0.07 7.59 -3.81
C VAL A 36 0.77 7.50 -5.15
N LYS A 37 1.69 8.45 -5.42
CA LYS A 37 2.51 8.40 -6.64
C LYS A 37 3.24 7.06 -6.71
N THR A 38 3.04 6.35 -7.80
CA THR A 38 3.62 5.02 -8.02
C THR A 38 4.52 5.08 -9.25
N TYR A 39 5.76 4.65 -9.07
CA TYR A 39 6.74 4.50 -10.13
C TYR A 39 6.73 3.06 -10.59
N LEU A 40 6.57 2.85 -11.89
CA LEU A 40 6.54 1.53 -12.51
C LEU A 40 7.92 1.20 -13.06
N CYS A 41 8.65 0.28 -12.43
CA CYS A 41 10.00 -0.09 -12.89
C CYS A 41 10.01 -0.71 -14.31
N ALA A 42 8.85 -1.11 -14.83
CA ALA A 42 8.68 -1.53 -16.22
C ALA A 42 9.01 -0.42 -17.24
N PHE A 43 8.92 0.85 -16.84
CA PHE A 43 9.26 2.00 -17.69
C PHE A 43 10.65 2.54 -17.36
N ASP A 44 11.49 2.73 -18.34
CA ASP A 44 12.89 3.11 -18.15
C ASP A 44 13.08 4.40 -17.36
N LYS A 45 12.22 5.41 -17.60
CA LYS A 45 12.24 6.67 -16.86
C LYS A 45 12.03 6.45 -15.36
N ASP A 46 11.02 5.67 -15.01
CA ASP A 46 10.69 5.38 -13.61
C ASP A 46 11.74 4.45 -12.97
N LYS A 47 12.19 3.44 -13.71
CA LYS A 47 13.27 2.55 -13.28
C LYS A 47 14.53 3.31 -12.93
N LYS A 48 14.97 4.23 -13.79
CA LYS A 48 16.13 5.08 -13.52
C LYS A 48 15.96 5.87 -12.22
N TYR A 49 14.81 6.56 -12.07
CA TYR A 49 14.52 7.31 -10.85
C TYR A 49 14.53 6.41 -9.60
N VAL A 50 13.92 5.24 -9.68
CA VAL A 50 13.88 4.27 -8.58
C VAL A 50 15.28 3.83 -8.17
N LEU A 51 16.12 3.44 -9.13
CA LEU A 51 17.49 2.98 -8.86
C LEU A 51 18.39 4.06 -8.24
N GLU A 52 18.15 5.34 -8.58
CA GLU A 52 18.87 6.49 -8.02
C GLU A 52 18.38 6.88 -6.61
N ASN A 53 17.15 6.51 -6.24
CA ASN A 53 16.48 6.96 -5.00
C ASN A 53 16.08 5.83 -4.05
N MET A 54 16.65 4.64 -4.19
CA MET A 54 16.25 3.44 -3.42
C MET A 54 16.25 3.65 -1.90
N ASN A 55 17.12 4.50 -1.39
CA ASN A 55 17.22 4.83 0.04
C ASN A 55 16.11 5.75 0.56
N LYS A 56 15.22 6.27 -0.30
CA LYS A 56 14.16 7.24 0.05
C LYS A 56 12.75 6.71 -0.19
N ILE A 57 12.62 5.59 -0.88
CA ILE A 57 11.35 5.05 -1.37
C ILE A 57 11.03 3.70 -0.74
N VAL A 58 9.78 3.29 -0.89
CA VAL A 58 9.31 1.94 -0.57
C VAL A 58 9.17 1.17 -1.87
N LEU A 59 9.90 0.08 -1.98
CA LEU A 59 9.84 -0.83 -3.11
C LEU A 59 8.92 -2.01 -2.78
N LYS A 60 8.06 -2.37 -3.72
CA LYS A 60 7.07 -3.43 -3.54
C LYS A 60 7.04 -4.36 -4.75
N PRO A 61 6.99 -5.67 -4.56
CA PRO A 61 6.61 -6.59 -5.63
C PRO A 61 5.18 -6.29 -6.11
N VAL A 62 4.93 -6.44 -7.41
CA VAL A 62 3.65 -6.10 -8.04
C VAL A 62 2.52 -6.99 -7.52
N ASN A 63 2.75 -8.30 -7.44
CA ASN A 63 1.74 -9.32 -7.17
C ASN A 63 1.83 -9.99 -5.79
N GLU A 64 2.71 -9.52 -4.90
CA GLU A 64 2.83 -10.05 -3.54
C GLU A 64 1.85 -9.34 -2.58
N SER A 65 1.43 -10.05 -1.53
CA SER A 65 0.53 -9.55 -0.49
C SER A 65 1.14 -9.71 0.91
N GLY A 66 0.44 -9.27 1.95
CA GLY A 66 0.87 -9.48 3.34
C GLY A 66 2.11 -8.71 3.79
N GLY A 67 2.66 -7.83 2.97
CA GLY A 67 3.89 -7.09 3.26
C GLY A 67 5.18 -7.86 2.94
N TYR A 68 5.06 -9.03 2.33
CA TYR A 68 6.23 -9.81 1.90
C TYR A 68 6.95 -9.12 0.73
N GLY A 69 8.28 -9.22 0.72
CA GLY A 69 9.11 -8.64 -0.34
C GLY A 69 9.09 -7.11 -0.42
N ILE A 70 8.63 -6.42 0.61
CA ILE A 70 8.68 -4.95 0.67
C ILE A 70 10.03 -4.52 1.24
N MET A 71 10.73 -3.64 0.50
CA MET A 71 11.90 -2.94 1.00
C MET A 71 11.54 -1.49 1.34
N ILE A 72 11.80 -1.08 2.58
CA ILE A 72 11.62 0.31 3.03
C ILE A 72 13.01 0.97 3.00
N GLY A 73 13.29 1.70 1.93
CA GLY A 73 14.60 2.26 1.64
C GLY A 73 15.26 3.00 2.79
N PRO A 74 14.57 3.90 3.52
CA PRO A 74 15.14 4.57 4.70
C PRO A 74 15.61 3.65 5.82
N ASN A 75 15.08 2.42 5.87
CA ASN A 75 15.40 1.44 6.92
C ASN A 75 16.30 0.30 6.39
N ALA A 76 16.54 0.26 5.09
CA ALA A 76 17.26 -0.82 4.44
C ALA A 76 18.78 -0.68 4.58
N SER A 77 19.46 -1.79 4.77
CA SER A 77 20.91 -1.86 4.73
C SER A 77 21.43 -1.68 3.30
N LYS A 78 22.70 -1.26 3.15
CA LYS A 78 23.36 -1.18 1.81
C LYS A 78 23.32 -2.52 1.07
N LYS A 79 23.45 -3.63 1.79
CA LYS A 79 23.38 -4.97 1.23
C LYS A 79 22.01 -5.24 0.63
N GLU A 80 20.95 -4.97 1.39
CA GLU A 80 19.57 -5.15 0.96
C GLU A 80 19.23 -4.26 -0.26
N ILE A 81 19.65 -2.99 -0.24
CA ILE A 81 19.49 -2.09 -1.39
C ILE A 81 20.15 -2.67 -2.65
N ASN A 82 21.38 -3.21 -2.54
CA ASN A 82 22.06 -3.81 -3.68
C ASN A 82 21.36 -5.07 -4.18
N GLU A 83 20.86 -5.92 -3.28
CA GLU A 83 20.09 -7.11 -3.66
C GLU A 83 18.82 -6.74 -4.43
N TYR A 84 18.08 -5.75 -3.95
CA TYR A 84 16.88 -5.28 -4.65
C TYR A 84 17.19 -4.56 -5.97
N LYS A 85 18.31 -3.85 -6.05
CA LYS A 85 18.80 -3.27 -7.31
C LYS A 85 19.00 -4.33 -8.38
N LEU A 86 19.64 -5.44 -8.04
CA LEU A 86 19.85 -6.57 -8.96
C LEU A 86 18.51 -7.20 -9.38
N LYS A 87 17.58 -7.38 -8.43
CA LYS A 87 16.24 -7.91 -8.72
C LYS A 87 15.46 -7.01 -9.69
N ILE A 88 15.51 -5.68 -9.51
CA ILE A 88 14.85 -4.72 -10.41
C ILE A 88 15.47 -4.78 -11.81
N ILE A 89 16.79 -4.84 -11.91
CA ILE A 89 17.49 -4.91 -13.21
C ILE A 89 17.12 -6.21 -13.94
N ALA A 90 17.09 -7.33 -13.22
CA ALA A 90 16.78 -8.64 -13.80
C ALA A 90 15.29 -8.75 -14.22
N ASN A 91 14.37 -8.18 -13.45
CA ASN A 91 12.94 -8.28 -13.73
C ASN A 91 12.20 -7.00 -13.32
N PRO A 92 12.34 -5.91 -14.10
CA PRO A 92 11.79 -4.60 -13.72
C PRO A 92 10.27 -4.59 -13.65
N ARG A 93 9.57 -5.40 -14.45
CA ARG A 93 8.10 -5.48 -14.45
C ARG A 93 7.53 -5.91 -13.10
N ASN A 94 8.27 -6.68 -12.34
CA ASN A 94 7.80 -7.22 -11.06
C ASN A 94 7.86 -6.23 -9.89
N PHE A 95 8.29 -4.99 -10.13
CA PHE A 95 8.47 -4.02 -9.07
C PHE A 95 7.80 -2.69 -9.36
N VAL A 96 7.21 -2.14 -8.28
CA VAL A 96 6.76 -0.75 -8.21
C VAL A 96 7.39 -0.07 -7.01
N ALA A 97 7.56 1.24 -7.11
CA ALA A 97 8.07 2.03 -6.01
C ALA A 97 7.14 3.19 -5.67
N GLN A 98 7.09 3.56 -4.40
CA GLN A 98 6.28 4.64 -3.88
C GLN A 98 7.09 5.47 -2.87
N PRO A 99 6.81 6.77 -2.71
CA PRO A 99 7.38 7.52 -1.60
C PRO A 99 6.92 6.91 -0.27
N LEU A 100 7.77 7.02 0.75
CA LEU A 100 7.38 6.62 2.11
C LEU A 100 6.30 7.56 2.63
N ILE A 101 5.11 7.04 2.88
CA ILE A 101 3.99 7.79 3.44
C ILE A 101 3.99 7.64 4.95
N LYS A 102 3.90 8.78 5.64
CA LYS A 102 3.68 8.78 7.08
C LYS A 102 2.22 8.43 7.36
N LEU A 103 1.98 7.28 7.97
CA LEU A 103 0.64 6.89 8.40
C LEU A 103 0.18 7.79 9.55
N SER A 104 -1.14 8.03 9.61
CA SER A 104 -1.77 8.67 10.76
C SER A 104 -1.54 7.87 12.03
N THR A 105 -1.60 8.54 13.18
CA THR A 105 -1.53 7.88 14.49
C THR A 105 -2.83 8.09 15.27
N THR A 106 -3.14 7.15 16.16
CA THR A 106 -4.27 7.24 17.08
C THR A 106 -3.83 6.84 18.48
N PRO A 107 -4.46 7.41 19.54
CA PRO A 107 -4.29 6.94 20.90
C PRO A 107 -4.60 5.45 21.00
N THR A 108 -3.67 4.68 21.55
CA THR A 108 -3.81 3.21 21.67
C THR A 108 -3.36 2.80 23.06
N LEU A 109 -4.21 2.02 23.75
CA LEU A 109 -3.85 1.47 25.05
C LEU A 109 -2.82 0.36 24.85
N ILE A 110 -1.63 0.56 25.41
CA ILE A 110 -0.53 -0.41 25.41
C ILE A 110 -0.17 -0.70 26.85
N LYS A 111 -0.45 -1.91 27.29
CA LYS A 111 -0.36 -2.27 28.70
C LYS A 111 -1.23 -1.30 29.52
N ASN A 112 -0.64 -0.47 30.37
CA ASN A 112 -1.33 0.46 31.27
C ASN A 112 -1.16 1.94 30.85
N SER A 113 -0.78 2.22 29.59
CA SER A 113 -0.56 3.61 29.12
C SER A 113 -1.15 3.81 27.73
N ILE A 114 -1.63 5.02 27.47
CA ILE A 114 -2.07 5.44 26.15
C ILE A 114 -0.87 5.98 25.38
N GLN A 115 -0.62 5.41 24.22
CA GLN A 115 0.51 5.75 23.37
C GLN A 115 0.06 5.90 21.92
N PRO A 116 0.67 6.82 21.14
CA PRO A 116 0.35 6.93 19.71
C PRO A 116 0.84 5.69 18.97
N ARG A 117 -0.01 5.17 18.07
CA ARG A 117 0.32 4.07 17.16
C ARG A 117 -0.19 4.38 15.77
N HIS A 118 0.59 4.00 14.76
CA HIS A 118 0.18 4.13 13.36
C HIS A 118 -1.00 3.23 13.04
N ILE A 119 -1.89 3.75 12.19
CA ILE A 119 -3.10 3.06 11.75
C ILE A 119 -3.27 3.13 10.25
N ASP A 120 -4.04 2.18 9.70
CA ASP A 120 -4.67 2.28 8.38
C ASP A 120 -6.17 1.96 8.48
N LEU A 121 -6.98 2.63 7.66
CA LEU A 121 -8.41 2.35 7.51
C LEU A 121 -8.63 1.48 6.27
N ARG A 122 -9.45 0.44 6.43
CA ARG A 122 -9.88 -0.45 5.35
C ARG A 122 -11.41 -0.48 5.29
N PRO A 123 -12.03 0.32 4.41
CA PRO A 123 -13.45 0.24 4.16
C PRO A 123 -13.77 -1.04 3.37
N PHE A 124 -14.97 -1.58 3.55
CA PHE A 124 -15.48 -2.69 2.75
C PHE A 124 -16.46 -2.16 1.72
N ILE A 125 -16.16 -2.42 0.45
CA ILE A 125 -16.93 -1.93 -0.69
C ILE A 125 -17.40 -3.15 -1.49
N LEU A 126 -18.71 -3.29 -1.64
CA LEU A 126 -19.32 -4.29 -2.49
C LEU A 126 -19.69 -3.65 -3.81
N SER A 127 -19.14 -4.16 -4.91
CA SER A 127 -19.39 -3.66 -6.26
C SER A 127 -20.21 -4.69 -7.04
N GLY A 128 -21.41 -4.28 -7.47
CA GLY A 128 -22.31 -5.07 -8.28
C GLY A 128 -23.15 -4.15 -9.17
N LYS A 129 -24.42 -4.46 -9.39
CA LYS A 129 -25.36 -3.55 -10.07
C LYS A 129 -25.47 -2.20 -9.35
N LYS A 130 -25.28 -2.22 -8.04
CA LYS A 130 -25.15 -1.02 -7.20
C LYS A 130 -23.88 -1.14 -6.36
N ILE A 131 -23.23 -0.01 -6.11
CA ILE A 131 -22.09 0.05 -5.20
C ILE A 131 -22.63 0.25 -3.78
N PHE A 132 -22.17 -0.60 -2.86
CA PHE A 132 -22.53 -0.51 -1.45
C PHE A 132 -21.27 -0.42 -0.60
N VAL A 133 -21.17 0.63 0.21
CA VAL A 133 -20.11 0.78 1.21
C VAL A 133 -20.70 0.40 2.57
N THR A 134 -20.09 -0.52 3.26
CA THR A 134 -20.55 -0.96 4.58
C THR A 134 -20.48 0.19 5.59
N LYS A 135 -21.38 0.19 6.57
CA LYS A 135 -21.41 1.20 7.65
C LYS A 135 -20.26 1.10 8.65
N GLY A 136 -19.32 0.22 8.42
CA GLY A 136 -18.13 0.03 9.23
C GLY A 136 -16.94 -0.35 8.37
N GLY A 137 -15.80 -0.48 9.00
CA GLY A 137 -14.56 -0.87 8.34
C GLY A 137 -13.60 -1.50 9.33
N LEU A 138 -12.44 -1.93 8.85
CA LEU A 138 -11.34 -2.40 9.68
C LEU A 138 -10.30 -1.29 9.82
N THR A 139 -10.04 -0.85 11.03
CA THR A 139 -8.85 -0.04 11.34
C THR A 139 -7.78 -0.97 11.91
N ARG A 140 -6.66 -1.10 11.20
CA ARG A 140 -5.51 -1.84 11.69
C ARG A 140 -4.57 -0.91 12.43
N VAL A 141 -3.85 -1.42 13.43
CA VAL A 141 -2.95 -0.65 14.27
C VAL A 141 -1.61 -1.35 14.44
N ALA A 142 -0.51 -0.61 14.30
CA ALA A 142 0.84 -1.11 14.57
C ALA A 142 1.07 -1.12 16.09
N LEU A 143 1.19 -2.30 16.70
CA LEU A 143 1.38 -2.40 18.17
C LEU A 143 2.80 -2.04 18.59
N LYS A 144 3.80 -2.26 17.73
CA LYS A 144 5.20 -1.88 17.99
C LYS A 144 5.38 -0.38 17.81
N LYS A 145 6.00 0.30 18.80
CA LYS A 145 6.30 1.74 18.76
C LYS A 145 7.13 2.09 17.52
N GLY A 146 6.69 3.11 16.77
CA GLY A 146 7.39 3.59 15.57
C GLY A 146 7.24 2.71 14.31
N SER A 147 6.63 1.53 14.43
CA SER A 147 6.38 0.68 13.27
C SER A 147 5.26 1.26 12.41
N THR A 148 5.45 1.22 11.08
CA THR A 148 4.42 1.50 10.07
C THR A 148 3.77 0.22 9.54
N ILE A 149 4.19 -0.95 10.04
CA ILE A 149 3.60 -2.23 9.67
C ILE A 149 2.40 -2.47 10.56
N VAL A 150 1.22 -2.37 9.98
CA VAL A 150 -0.08 -2.53 10.67
C VAL A 150 -0.71 -3.90 10.41
N ASN A 151 -0.06 -4.75 9.61
CA ASN A 151 -0.61 -6.04 9.23
C ASN A 151 -0.68 -7.00 10.43
N SER A 152 -1.84 -7.63 10.64
CA SER A 152 -2.06 -8.58 11.73
C SER A 152 -1.14 -9.79 11.66
N SER A 153 -0.80 -10.28 10.46
CA SER A 153 0.16 -11.38 10.26
C SER A 153 1.59 -11.03 10.70
N GLN A 154 1.89 -9.76 10.94
CA GLN A 154 3.18 -9.26 11.41
C GLN A 154 3.09 -8.58 12.79
N GLY A 155 2.14 -9.00 13.62
CA GLY A 155 1.98 -8.51 14.98
C GLY A 155 1.23 -7.18 15.09
N GLY A 156 0.47 -6.80 14.06
CA GLY A 156 -0.49 -5.70 14.14
C GLY A 156 -1.78 -6.12 14.87
N GLY A 157 -2.50 -5.14 15.39
CA GLY A 157 -3.83 -5.31 15.98
C GLY A 157 -4.92 -4.62 15.18
N SER A 158 -6.13 -4.63 15.70
CA SER A 158 -7.28 -3.93 15.13
C SER A 158 -7.94 -3.01 16.15
N LYS A 159 -8.65 -2.01 15.64
CA LYS A 159 -9.49 -1.09 16.43
C LYS A 159 -10.88 -1.05 15.81
N TYR A 160 -11.89 -0.77 16.65
CA TYR A 160 -13.22 -0.50 16.15
C TYR A 160 -13.24 0.74 15.27
N THR A 161 -14.00 0.68 14.19
CA THR A 161 -14.20 1.79 13.26
C THR A 161 -15.66 2.21 13.32
N TRP A 162 -15.91 3.43 13.76
CA TRP A 162 -17.25 4.03 13.79
C TRP A 162 -17.36 5.07 12.69
N ILE A 163 -18.41 4.95 11.88
CA ILE A 163 -18.76 5.94 10.87
C ILE A 163 -19.87 6.78 11.49
N ILE A 164 -19.58 8.07 11.69
CA ILE A 164 -20.51 9.04 12.23
C ILE A 164 -21.16 9.76 11.05
N HIS A 165 -22.49 9.88 11.06
CA HIS A 165 -23.30 10.57 10.05
C HIS A 165 -23.73 11.93 10.58
#